data_e2cd1b5cfcdf9be58da264a345eb5e92
#
_entry.id   e2cd1b5cfcdf9be58da264a345eb5e92
#
_cell.length_a   1.000
_cell.length_b   1.000
_cell.length_c   1.000
_cell.angle_alpha   90.00
_cell.angle_beta   90.00
_cell.angle_gamma   90.00
#
_symmetry.space_group_name_H-M   'P 1'
#
loop_
_entity.id
_entity.type
_entity.pdbx_description
1 polymer ?
#
loop_
_entity_poly.entity_id
_entity_poly.type
_entity_poly.pdbx_seq_one_letter_code
_entity_poly.pdbx_strand_id
1 'polypeptide(L)'
;NRREDRWGGGLEGRSLFLREVIREVRNRTSERFLVCVRISPEHEVGVTLAESLELSEMMGGWDVDMIHISCWDAFKGPRGEDDPRTITRIFRDELGDDAAIISTGSVWDASDAQFVIDEGADMVGVARVAIAHSEWASKLNDAGYSPERPPFTPEHLISQGLSQVFV
;
A
#
# COMPACT_ATOMS: atom_id res chain seq x y z
N ASN A 1 -15.89 -12.47 3.41
CA ASN A 1 -16.88 -12.21 4.46
C ASN A 1 -18.12 -13.05 4.19
N ARG A 2 -18.51 -13.93 5.14
CA ARG A 2 -19.68 -14.83 5.04
C ARG A 2 -20.82 -14.41 5.98
N ARG A 3 -20.80 -13.17 6.47
CA ARG A 3 -21.83 -12.66 7.37
C ARG A 3 -23.10 -12.35 6.61
N GLU A 4 -24.26 -12.61 7.25
CA GLU A 4 -25.60 -12.34 6.72
C GLU A 4 -26.28 -11.16 7.43
N ASP A 5 -25.60 -10.59 8.43
CA ASP A 5 -26.07 -9.38 9.12
C ASP A 5 -25.56 -8.11 8.40
N ARG A 6 -25.80 -6.92 9.01
CA ARG A 6 -25.42 -5.62 8.45
C ARG A 6 -23.94 -5.46 8.08
N TRP A 7 -23.07 -6.37 8.55
CA TRP A 7 -21.62 -6.36 8.32
C TRP A 7 -21.20 -7.29 7.17
N GLY A 8 -22.16 -7.81 6.41
CA GLY A 8 -21.94 -8.74 5.31
C GLY A 8 -22.74 -8.37 4.06
N GLY A 9 -22.86 -9.30 3.14
CA GLY A 9 -23.56 -9.09 1.87
C GLY A 9 -22.73 -8.30 0.85
N GLY A 10 -23.29 -7.24 0.29
CA GLY A 10 -22.63 -6.37 -0.70
C GLY A 10 -21.41 -5.63 -0.15
N LEU A 11 -20.69 -4.91 -1.02
CA LEU A 11 -19.47 -4.17 -0.65
C LEU A 11 -19.74 -3.16 0.48
N GLU A 12 -20.88 -2.45 0.43
CA GLU A 12 -21.28 -1.48 1.45
C GLU A 12 -21.35 -2.11 2.85
N GLY A 13 -22.02 -3.27 2.98
CA GLY A 13 -22.10 -3.97 4.27
C GLY A 13 -20.76 -4.53 4.72
N ARG A 14 -19.95 -5.08 3.80
CA ARG A 14 -18.63 -5.64 4.12
C ARG A 14 -17.61 -4.58 4.51
N SER A 15 -17.74 -3.36 4.00
CA SER A 15 -16.88 -2.21 4.32
C SER A 15 -17.39 -1.39 5.52
N LEU A 16 -18.59 -1.64 6.00
CA LEU A 16 -19.21 -0.88 7.09
C LEU A 16 -18.34 -0.82 8.35
N PHE A 17 -17.65 -1.91 8.71
CA PHE A 17 -16.76 -1.91 9.87
C PHE A 17 -15.61 -0.92 9.70
N LEU A 18 -14.98 -0.90 8.52
CA LEU A 18 -13.93 0.04 8.19
C LEU A 18 -14.43 1.49 8.30
N ARG A 19 -15.60 1.76 7.72
CA ARG A 19 -16.24 3.08 7.78
C ARG A 19 -16.50 3.53 9.22
N GLU A 20 -17.02 2.65 10.07
CA GLU A 20 -17.26 2.95 11.49
C GLU A 20 -15.95 3.25 12.25
N VAL A 21 -14.87 2.52 11.95
CA VAL A 21 -13.54 2.78 12.52
C VAL A 21 -13.02 4.15 12.09
N ILE A 22 -13.08 4.48 10.80
CA ILE A 22 -12.65 5.77 10.27
C ILE A 22 -13.44 6.91 10.94
N ARG A 23 -14.76 6.78 10.98
CA ARG A 23 -15.64 7.76 11.65
C ARG A 23 -15.26 7.98 13.12
N GLU A 24 -14.97 6.91 13.85
CA GLU A 24 -14.59 7.00 15.26
C GLU A 24 -13.20 7.63 15.44
N VAL A 25 -12.26 7.37 14.54
CA VAL A 25 -10.96 8.04 14.52
C VAL A 25 -11.15 9.53 14.27
N ARG A 26 -11.93 9.92 13.27
CA ARG A 26 -12.21 11.34 12.97
C ARG A 26 -12.88 12.07 14.13
N ASN A 27 -13.83 11.42 14.82
CA ASN A 27 -14.49 12.00 16.00
C ASN A 27 -13.53 12.25 17.17
N ARG A 28 -12.39 11.56 17.23
CA ARG A 28 -11.44 11.63 18.35
C ARG A 28 -10.14 12.36 18.02
N THR A 29 -9.98 12.77 16.77
CA THR A 29 -8.75 13.43 16.31
C THR A 29 -9.07 14.80 15.72
N SER A 30 -8.05 15.66 15.59
CA SER A 30 -8.20 16.94 14.91
C SER A 30 -8.11 16.77 13.40
N GLU A 31 -8.55 17.78 12.65
CA GLU A 31 -8.43 17.87 11.18
C GLU A 31 -6.99 17.74 10.66
N ARG A 32 -5.99 17.98 11.54
CA ARG A 32 -4.57 17.83 11.19
C ARG A 32 -4.06 16.38 11.30
N PHE A 33 -4.88 15.48 11.85
CA PHE A 33 -4.50 14.09 11.98
C PHE A 33 -4.77 13.35 10.68
N LEU A 34 -3.72 12.87 10.02
CA LEU A 34 -3.84 12.16 8.75
C LEU A 34 -4.34 10.73 8.98
N VAL A 35 -5.38 10.35 8.24
CA VAL A 35 -5.94 9.00 8.23
C VAL A 35 -5.57 8.33 6.92
N CYS A 36 -4.75 7.28 7.03
CA CYS A 36 -4.35 6.45 5.90
C CYS A 36 -4.99 5.07 6.01
N VAL A 37 -5.62 4.60 4.95
CA VAL A 37 -6.16 3.24 4.89
C VAL A 37 -5.32 2.40 3.96
N ARG A 38 -4.80 1.27 4.49
CA ARG A 38 -4.05 0.31 3.68
C ARG A 38 -4.93 -0.84 3.22
N ILE A 39 -4.92 -1.10 1.92
CA ILE A 39 -5.68 -2.18 1.29
C ILE A 39 -4.76 -3.06 0.43
N SER A 40 -5.10 -4.34 0.32
CA SER A 40 -4.57 -5.20 -0.75
C SER A 40 -5.52 -5.08 -1.92
N PRO A 41 -5.08 -4.61 -3.09
CA PRO A 41 -5.97 -4.28 -4.21
C PRO A 41 -6.65 -5.52 -4.80
N GLU A 42 -5.99 -6.67 -4.70
CA GLU A 42 -6.51 -7.98 -5.14
C GLU A 42 -5.92 -9.11 -4.31
N HIS A 43 -6.68 -10.18 -4.11
CA HIS A 43 -6.19 -11.36 -3.42
C HIS A 43 -6.99 -12.62 -3.83
N GLU A 44 -6.32 -13.76 -3.88
CA GLU A 44 -6.89 -15.07 -4.28
C GLU A 44 -8.09 -15.52 -3.44
N VAL A 45 -8.22 -15.01 -2.21
CA VAL A 45 -9.36 -15.30 -1.33
C VAL A 45 -10.60 -14.47 -1.64
N GLY A 46 -10.70 -13.87 -2.82
CA GLY A 46 -11.91 -13.19 -3.31
C GLY A 46 -11.95 -11.68 -3.07
N VAL A 47 -10.78 -11.04 -3.01
CA VAL A 47 -10.68 -9.59 -3.15
C VAL A 47 -10.37 -9.29 -4.61
N THR A 48 -11.24 -8.56 -5.29
CA THR A 48 -11.07 -8.17 -6.69
C THR A 48 -10.59 -6.72 -6.80
N LEU A 49 -9.87 -6.42 -7.89
CA LEU A 49 -9.44 -5.06 -8.17
C LEU A 49 -10.63 -4.11 -8.29
N ALA A 50 -11.70 -4.53 -8.98
CA ALA A 50 -12.91 -3.73 -9.16
C ALA A 50 -13.55 -3.33 -7.82
N GLU A 51 -13.70 -4.27 -6.87
CA GLU A 51 -14.23 -3.95 -5.53
C GLU A 51 -13.28 -3.06 -4.71
N SER A 52 -11.97 -3.18 -4.92
CA SER A 52 -10.98 -2.36 -4.24
C SER A 52 -10.97 -0.92 -4.76
N LEU A 53 -11.20 -0.71 -6.05
CA LEU A 53 -11.39 0.61 -6.64
C LEU A 53 -12.68 1.25 -6.12
N GLU A 54 -13.82 0.55 -6.20
CA GLU A 54 -15.10 1.01 -5.66
C GLU A 54 -15.00 1.38 -4.16
N LEU A 55 -14.32 0.54 -3.36
CA LEU A 55 -14.07 0.85 -1.94
C LEU A 55 -13.23 2.12 -1.79
N SER A 56 -12.24 2.33 -2.65
CA SER A 56 -11.36 3.50 -2.58
C SER A 56 -12.10 4.79 -2.91
N GLU A 57 -13.00 4.78 -3.89
CA GLU A 57 -13.92 5.89 -4.16
C GLU A 57 -14.83 6.18 -2.96
N MET A 58 -15.41 5.12 -2.35
CA MET A 58 -16.23 5.27 -1.14
C MET A 58 -15.44 5.92 0.01
N MET A 59 -14.16 5.56 0.17
CA MET A 59 -13.28 6.10 1.21
C MET A 59 -13.01 7.61 1.04
N GLY A 60 -13.01 8.13 -0.19
CA GLY A 60 -12.95 9.56 -0.46
C GLY A 60 -14.10 10.32 0.22
N GLY A 61 -15.31 9.73 0.25
CA GLY A 61 -16.47 10.28 0.96
C GLY A 61 -16.47 10.04 2.49
N TRP A 62 -15.48 9.32 3.03
CA TRP A 62 -15.36 9.03 4.48
C TRP A 62 -14.26 9.85 5.17
N ASP A 63 -13.75 10.87 4.50
CA ASP A 63 -12.70 11.74 5.03
C ASP A 63 -11.37 10.98 5.29
N VAL A 64 -10.99 10.10 4.35
CA VAL A 64 -9.69 9.43 4.32
C VAL A 64 -8.71 10.29 3.55
N ASP A 65 -7.55 10.61 4.13
CA ASP A 65 -6.56 11.48 3.50
C ASP A 65 -5.69 10.74 2.49
N MET A 66 -5.41 9.46 2.73
CA MET A 66 -4.49 8.67 1.91
C MET A 66 -4.95 7.23 1.77
N ILE A 67 -4.71 6.67 0.60
CA ILE A 67 -4.89 5.24 0.32
C ILE A 67 -3.53 4.60 0.12
N HIS A 68 -3.23 3.56 0.90
CA HIS A 68 -1.99 2.80 0.77
C HIS A 68 -2.28 1.48 0.06
N ILE A 69 -1.86 1.37 -1.18
CA ILE A 69 -2.01 0.19 -2.02
C ILE A 69 -0.89 -0.80 -1.70
N SER A 70 -1.25 -1.95 -1.17
CA SER A 70 -0.31 -3.02 -0.83
C SER A 70 -0.27 -4.06 -1.95
N CYS A 71 0.41 -3.73 -3.05
CA CYS A 71 0.65 -4.67 -4.14
C CYS A 71 1.63 -5.76 -3.71
N TRP A 72 1.47 -6.96 -4.26
CA TRP A 72 2.51 -7.99 -4.17
C TRP A 72 3.76 -7.55 -4.95
N ASP A 73 3.52 -6.98 -6.14
CA ASP A 73 4.53 -6.48 -7.06
C ASP A 73 3.96 -5.22 -7.75
N ALA A 74 4.53 -4.05 -7.44
CA ALA A 74 4.05 -2.77 -7.95
C ALA A 74 4.39 -2.56 -9.44
N PHE A 75 5.22 -3.43 -10.02
CA PHE A 75 5.63 -3.37 -11.42
C PHE A 75 4.70 -4.14 -12.36
N LYS A 76 3.67 -4.80 -11.82
CA LYS A 76 2.76 -5.65 -12.58
C LYS A 76 1.36 -5.08 -12.65
N GLY A 77 0.68 -5.43 -13.72
CA GLY A 77 -0.76 -5.22 -13.87
C GLY A 77 -1.60 -6.20 -13.06
N PRO A 78 -2.94 -6.09 -13.17
CA PRO A 78 -3.88 -6.92 -12.44
C PRO A 78 -3.78 -8.40 -12.82
N ARG A 79 -4.12 -9.25 -11.89
CA ARG A 79 -4.05 -10.70 -12.08
C ARG A 79 -5.13 -11.18 -13.03
N GLY A 80 -4.72 -11.94 -14.03
CA GLY A 80 -5.65 -12.61 -14.96
C GLY A 80 -6.34 -11.68 -15.95
N GLU A 81 -5.94 -10.43 -16.01
CA GLU A 81 -6.41 -9.43 -16.98
C GLU A 81 -5.28 -9.06 -17.94
N ASP A 82 -5.64 -8.75 -19.18
CA ASP A 82 -4.71 -8.26 -20.22
C ASP A 82 -4.70 -6.72 -20.22
N ASP A 83 -4.40 -6.13 -19.07
CA ASP A 83 -4.23 -4.68 -18.91
C ASP A 83 -2.73 -4.39 -18.77
N PRO A 84 -2.14 -3.57 -19.65
CA PRO A 84 -0.71 -3.24 -19.60
C PRO A 84 -0.35 -2.29 -18.46
N ARG A 85 -1.34 -1.64 -17.83
CA ARG A 85 -1.12 -0.69 -16.74
C ARG A 85 -0.76 -1.43 -15.45
N THR A 86 0.07 -0.80 -14.62
CA THR A 86 0.26 -1.25 -13.24
C THR A 86 -1.00 -0.99 -12.41
N ILE A 87 -1.13 -1.71 -11.29
CA ILE A 87 -2.23 -1.46 -10.33
C ILE A 87 -2.15 -0.01 -9.81
N THR A 88 -0.96 0.53 -9.58
CA THR A 88 -0.76 1.93 -9.17
C THR A 88 -1.34 2.89 -10.20
N ARG A 89 -1.04 2.69 -11.49
CA ARG A 89 -1.58 3.51 -12.58
C ARG A 89 -3.10 3.43 -12.67
N ILE A 90 -3.67 2.24 -12.53
CA ILE A 90 -5.13 2.05 -12.54
C ILE A 90 -5.78 2.83 -11.40
N PHE A 91 -5.25 2.75 -10.17
CA PHE A 91 -5.79 3.53 -9.05
C PHE A 91 -5.68 5.04 -9.29
N ARG A 92 -4.57 5.52 -9.85
CA ARG A 92 -4.41 6.95 -10.19
C ARG A 92 -5.42 7.39 -11.24
N ASP A 93 -5.61 6.60 -12.30
CA ASP A 93 -6.55 6.91 -13.38
C ASP A 93 -8.00 6.99 -12.85
N GLU A 94 -8.39 6.12 -11.92
CA GLU A 94 -9.75 6.06 -11.35
C GLU A 94 -9.99 7.12 -10.26
N LEU A 95 -9.02 7.38 -9.39
CA LEU A 95 -9.20 8.28 -8.25
C LEU A 95 -8.84 9.74 -8.56
N GLY A 96 -8.14 9.99 -9.67
CA GLY A 96 -7.69 11.32 -10.05
C GLY A 96 -6.58 11.88 -9.15
N ASP A 97 -6.26 13.15 -9.32
CA ASP A 97 -5.12 13.80 -8.65
C ASP A 97 -5.43 14.25 -7.20
N ASP A 98 -6.70 14.27 -6.81
CA ASP A 98 -7.10 14.69 -5.45
C ASP A 98 -6.86 13.60 -4.39
N ALA A 99 -6.68 12.35 -4.80
CA ALA A 99 -6.40 11.25 -3.90
C ALA A 99 -4.89 11.09 -3.67
N ALA A 100 -4.45 11.13 -2.41
CA ALA A 100 -3.06 10.80 -2.08
C ALA A 100 -2.86 9.27 -2.05
N ILE A 101 -1.96 8.79 -2.89
CA ILE A 101 -1.69 7.35 -3.08
C ILE A 101 -0.30 7.00 -2.59
N ILE A 102 -0.22 6.03 -1.67
CA ILE A 102 1.01 5.33 -1.32
C ILE A 102 0.99 3.98 -2.03
N SER A 103 2.02 3.64 -2.79
CA SER A 103 2.11 2.32 -3.42
C SER A 103 3.30 1.53 -2.90
N THR A 104 3.09 0.24 -2.67
CA THR A 104 4.07 -0.70 -2.12
C THR A 104 4.05 -2.01 -2.90
N GLY A 105 5.22 -2.57 -3.15
CA GLY A 105 5.38 -3.92 -3.71
C GLY A 105 6.68 -4.07 -4.46
N SER A 106 7.58 -4.91 -3.96
CA SER A 106 8.86 -5.28 -4.59
C SER A 106 9.84 -4.11 -4.87
N VAL A 107 9.61 -2.92 -4.37
CA VAL A 107 10.51 -1.78 -4.47
C VAL A 107 11.80 -2.06 -3.70
N TRP A 108 12.94 -1.84 -4.34
CA TRP A 108 14.24 -2.16 -3.77
C TRP A 108 15.24 -1.02 -3.83
N ASP A 109 15.37 -0.33 -4.94
CA ASP A 109 16.33 0.76 -5.17
C ASP A 109 15.66 2.07 -5.63
N ALA A 110 16.46 3.08 -5.92
CA ALA A 110 15.97 4.39 -6.33
C ALA A 110 15.21 4.36 -7.66
N SER A 111 15.63 3.51 -8.60
CA SER A 111 14.96 3.38 -9.89
C SER A 111 13.60 2.71 -9.75
N ASP A 112 13.49 1.71 -8.87
CA ASP A 112 12.23 1.08 -8.50
C ASP A 112 11.27 2.11 -7.88
N ALA A 113 11.77 2.93 -6.93
CA ALA A 113 10.99 3.97 -6.28
C ALA A 113 10.51 5.02 -7.28
N GLN A 114 11.39 5.49 -8.18
CA GLN A 114 11.03 6.46 -9.21
C GLN A 114 9.97 5.91 -10.16
N PHE A 115 10.09 4.65 -10.59
CA PHE A 115 9.07 4.00 -11.41
C PHE A 115 7.68 4.06 -10.76
N VAL A 116 7.59 3.74 -9.47
CA VAL A 116 6.30 3.75 -8.75
C VAL A 116 5.72 5.17 -8.67
N ILE A 117 6.56 6.20 -8.50
CA ILE A 117 6.14 7.61 -8.58
C ILE A 117 5.66 7.98 -9.99
N ASP A 118 6.40 7.56 -11.03
CA ASP A 118 6.03 7.82 -12.44
C ASP A 118 4.71 7.14 -12.81
N GLU A 119 4.38 6.02 -12.16
CA GLU A 119 3.09 5.34 -12.27
C GLU A 119 1.95 6.05 -11.52
N GLY A 120 2.23 7.14 -10.81
CA GLY A 120 1.22 8.01 -10.22
C GLY A 120 1.05 7.88 -8.71
N ALA A 121 1.95 7.19 -8.01
CA ALA A 121 1.97 7.27 -6.56
C ALA A 121 2.56 8.60 -6.07
N ASP A 122 2.04 9.14 -4.97
CA ASP A 122 2.59 10.32 -4.30
C ASP A 122 3.72 9.94 -3.33
N MET A 123 3.68 8.71 -2.84
CA MET A 123 4.65 8.15 -1.91
C MET A 123 4.90 6.68 -2.19
N VAL A 124 6.10 6.23 -1.86
CA VAL A 124 6.51 4.83 -2.00
C VAL A 124 6.59 4.17 -0.63
N GLY A 125 5.88 3.06 -0.47
CA GLY A 125 5.97 2.21 0.70
C GLY A 125 6.99 1.09 0.50
N VAL A 126 7.84 0.86 1.49
CA VAL A 126 8.82 -0.23 1.49
C VAL A 126 8.74 -1.06 2.76
N ALA A 127 9.15 -2.32 2.69
CA ALA A 127 9.22 -3.21 3.84
C ALA A 127 10.55 -3.97 3.87
N ARG A 128 10.71 -4.98 3.01
CA ARG A 128 11.87 -5.88 3.02
C ARG A 128 13.21 -5.16 2.92
N VAL A 129 13.31 -4.18 2.02
CA VAL A 129 14.53 -3.41 1.86
C VAL A 129 14.85 -2.57 3.10
N ALA A 130 13.86 -1.94 3.72
CA ALA A 130 14.05 -1.15 4.93
C ALA A 130 14.40 -2.01 6.16
N ILE A 131 13.93 -3.26 6.21
CA ILE A 131 14.31 -4.22 7.25
C ILE A 131 15.78 -4.64 7.06
N ALA A 132 16.19 -4.90 5.83
CA ALA A 132 17.54 -5.35 5.51
C ALA A 132 18.58 -4.22 5.48
N HIS A 133 18.15 -2.98 5.29
CA HIS A 133 18.99 -1.79 5.16
C HIS A 133 18.31 -0.62 5.90
N SER A 134 18.55 -0.50 7.19
CA SER A 134 17.90 0.49 8.07
C SER A 134 18.10 1.94 7.64
N GLU A 135 19.19 2.23 6.91
CA GLU A 135 19.51 3.55 6.37
C GLU A 135 19.01 3.75 4.92
N TRP A 136 18.21 2.83 4.39
CA TRP A 136 17.79 2.84 2.97
C TRP A 136 17.26 4.21 2.53
N ALA A 137 16.33 4.78 3.26
CA ALA A 137 15.71 6.06 2.89
C ALA A 137 16.70 7.22 2.87
N SER A 138 17.68 7.25 3.78
CA SER A 138 18.69 8.30 3.83
C SER A 138 19.75 8.17 2.73
N LYS A 139 20.00 6.94 2.27
CA LYS A 139 21.00 6.65 1.23
C LYS A 139 20.44 6.63 -0.19
N LEU A 140 19.12 6.69 -0.34
CA LEU A 140 18.47 6.53 -1.64
C LEU A 140 18.96 7.52 -2.70
N ASN A 141 19.37 8.72 -2.29
CA ASN A 141 19.90 9.76 -3.17
C ASN A 141 21.44 9.71 -3.34
N ASP A 142 22.12 8.79 -2.68
CA ASP A 142 23.58 8.69 -2.79
C ASP A 142 23.95 8.09 -4.15
N ALA A 143 24.87 8.72 -4.86
CA ALA A 143 25.33 8.25 -6.16
C ALA A 143 25.95 6.85 -6.04
N GLY A 144 25.38 5.87 -6.77
CA GLY A 144 25.85 4.49 -6.78
C GLY A 144 25.37 3.64 -5.62
N TYR A 145 24.47 4.13 -4.76
CA TYR A 145 23.85 3.29 -3.75
C TYR A 145 22.97 2.21 -4.40
N SER A 146 23.32 0.95 -4.14
CA SER A 146 22.59 -0.23 -4.60
C SER A 146 22.51 -1.21 -3.44
N PRO A 147 21.37 -1.29 -2.75
CA PRO A 147 21.22 -2.18 -1.61
C PRO A 147 21.28 -3.65 -2.03
N GLU A 148 22.01 -4.46 -1.27
CA GLU A 148 22.09 -5.90 -1.50
C GLU A 148 20.69 -6.54 -1.45
N ARG A 149 20.46 -7.53 -2.33
CA ARG A 149 19.22 -8.31 -2.38
C ARG A 149 19.35 -9.61 -1.59
N PRO A 150 18.24 -10.17 -1.06
CA PRO A 150 18.27 -11.41 -0.30
C PRO A 150 18.90 -12.58 -1.12
N PRO A 151 19.39 -13.63 -0.44
CA PRO A 151 19.23 -13.92 1.00
C PRO A 151 20.19 -13.16 1.90
N PHE A 152 19.73 -12.84 3.14
CA PHE A 152 20.56 -12.22 4.16
C PHE A 152 20.91 -13.20 5.27
N THR A 153 22.09 -13.01 5.91
CA THR A 153 22.45 -13.78 7.09
C THR A 153 21.78 -13.19 8.35
N PRO A 154 21.60 -14.01 9.40
CA PRO A 154 21.15 -13.53 10.70
C PRO A 154 21.97 -12.35 11.23
N GLU A 155 23.29 -12.42 11.11
CA GLU A 155 24.23 -11.40 11.58
C GLU A 155 24.01 -10.07 10.85
N HIS A 156 23.76 -10.11 9.53
CA HIS A 156 23.44 -8.92 8.75
C HIS A 156 22.16 -8.26 9.29
N LEU A 157 21.07 -9.01 9.44
CA LEU A 157 19.80 -8.48 9.90
C LEU A 157 19.88 -7.91 11.32
N ILE A 158 20.62 -8.56 12.21
CA ILE A 158 20.89 -8.06 13.57
C ILE A 158 21.65 -6.73 13.50
N SER A 159 22.66 -6.62 12.62
CA SER A 159 23.43 -5.38 12.44
C SER A 159 22.57 -4.22 11.95
N GLN A 160 21.47 -4.52 11.24
CA GLN A 160 20.48 -3.53 10.80
C GLN A 160 19.43 -3.19 11.88
N GLY A 161 19.55 -3.74 13.08
CA GLY A 161 18.68 -3.47 14.22
C GLY A 161 17.51 -4.44 14.38
N LEU A 162 17.47 -5.54 13.62
CA LEU A 162 16.44 -6.56 13.80
C LEU A 162 16.70 -7.34 15.10
N SER A 163 15.64 -7.56 15.87
CA SER A 163 15.71 -8.34 17.12
C SER A 163 16.04 -9.81 16.82
N GLN A 164 16.86 -10.44 17.67
CA GLN A 164 17.21 -11.86 17.58
C GLN A 164 16.00 -12.82 17.54
N VAL A 165 14.85 -12.39 18.00
CA VAL A 165 13.62 -13.19 17.96
C VAL A 165 13.06 -13.36 16.54
N PHE A 166 13.44 -12.46 15.62
CA PHE A 166 12.96 -12.43 14.23
C PHE A 166 13.98 -12.92 13.20
N VAL A 167 15.10 -13.45 13.65
CA VAL A 167 16.21 -13.87 12.77
C VAL A 167 16.42 -15.37 12.80
#